data_b3621f451b631ff5a30f1aa950e75296
#
_entry.id   b3621f451b631ff5a30f1aa950e75296
#
_cell.length_a   1.000
_cell.length_b   1.000
_cell.length_c   1.000
_cell.angle_alpha   90.00
_cell.angle_beta   90.00
_cell.angle_gamma   90.00
#
_symmetry.space_group_name_H-M   'P 1'
#
loop_
_entity.id
_entity.type
_entity.pdbx_description
1 polymer ?
#
loop_
_entity_poly.entity_id
_entity_poly.type
_entity_poly.pdbx_seq_one_letter_code
_entity_poly.pdbx_strand_id
1 'polypeptide(L)'
;AAYKRDIFEQLGGFVNHTIFNEDMIYAAGVIQAGYAIAYAADAKVIHSHNYSGWQQFTRNFDLGVSHVQYPAVFDGVPPEGEGMKLVKKTAVYLAKTAPWLLPKLIWQSGMKWLGYRFGKKYQKLPPGLVRFCSLQKGYWKQEKE
;
A
#
# COMPACT_ATOMS: atom_id res chain seq x y z
N ALA A 1 1.21 14.37 -4.46
CA ALA A 1 -0.15 14.93 -4.46
C ALA A 1 -0.11 16.39 -4.01
N ALA A 2 -1.13 17.17 -4.36
CA ALA A 2 -1.37 18.53 -3.88
C ALA A 2 -2.77 18.58 -3.24
N TYR A 3 -2.89 19.28 -2.13
CA TYR A 3 -4.14 19.42 -1.38
C TYR A 3 -4.49 20.90 -1.24
N LYS A 4 -5.76 21.26 -1.40
CA LYS A 4 -6.23 22.61 -1.03
C LYS A 4 -6.20 22.73 0.48
N ARG A 5 -5.51 23.74 0.99
CA ARG A 5 -5.21 23.91 2.40
C ARG A 5 -6.49 24.07 3.24
N ASP A 6 -7.41 24.90 2.78
CA ASP A 6 -8.70 25.15 3.41
C ASP A 6 -9.52 23.87 3.60
N ILE A 7 -9.63 23.03 2.55
CA ILE A 7 -10.32 21.74 2.61
C ILE A 7 -9.56 20.77 3.54
N PHE A 8 -8.23 20.76 3.48
CA PHE A 8 -7.41 19.88 4.31
C PHE A 8 -7.60 20.20 5.81
N GLU A 9 -7.60 21.47 6.18
CA GLU A 9 -7.83 21.92 7.55
C GLU A 9 -9.29 21.66 7.98
N GLN A 10 -10.27 21.93 7.11
CA GLN A 10 -11.69 21.69 7.37
C GLN A 10 -12.01 20.21 7.65
N LEU A 11 -11.36 19.29 6.94
CA LEU A 11 -11.57 17.85 7.09
C LEU A 11 -10.66 17.21 8.17
N GLY A 12 -9.87 18.00 8.90
CA GLY A 12 -9.03 17.53 10.00
C GLY A 12 -7.71 16.90 9.56
N GLY A 13 -7.33 17.03 8.29
CA GLY A 13 -6.07 16.54 7.75
C GLY A 13 -5.96 15.02 7.63
N PHE A 14 -4.74 14.53 7.70
CA PHE A 14 -4.50 13.07 7.71
C PHE A 14 -4.86 12.47 9.07
N VAL A 15 -5.30 11.20 9.05
CA VAL A 15 -5.52 10.45 10.28
C VAL A 15 -4.23 10.33 11.09
N ASN A 16 -4.31 10.58 12.39
CA ASN A 16 -3.14 10.61 13.27
C ASN A 16 -2.58 9.22 13.56
N HIS A 17 -3.39 8.17 13.44
CA HIS A 17 -3.00 6.81 13.79
C HIS A 17 -3.38 5.85 12.68
N THR A 18 -2.48 5.66 11.73
CA THR A 18 -2.55 4.61 10.71
C THR A 18 -1.16 4.07 10.41
N ILE A 19 -1.07 2.79 10.08
CA ILE A 19 0.19 2.17 9.72
C ILE A 19 0.59 2.48 8.26
N PHE A 20 -0.40 2.74 7.40
CA PHE A 20 -0.22 2.96 5.97
C PHE A 20 -1.46 3.61 5.33
N ASN A 21 -1.33 4.17 4.12
CA ASN A 21 -2.44 4.72 3.32
C ASN A 21 -3.16 5.95 3.91
N GLU A 22 -2.48 6.77 4.67
CA GLU A 22 -3.02 8.02 5.23
C GLU A 22 -3.61 8.92 4.12
N ASP A 23 -2.96 8.95 2.96
CA ASP A 23 -3.39 9.71 1.79
C ASP A 23 -4.67 9.16 1.15
N MET A 24 -4.80 7.83 1.06
CA MET A 24 -6.01 7.18 0.52
C MET A 24 -7.20 7.30 1.48
N ILE A 25 -6.96 7.20 2.78
CA ILE A 25 -8.00 7.38 3.81
C ILE A 25 -8.51 8.83 3.75
N TYR A 26 -7.61 9.81 3.68
CA TYR A 26 -7.98 11.21 3.50
C TYR A 26 -8.74 11.44 2.19
N ALA A 27 -8.28 10.86 1.08
CA ALA A 27 -8.92 10.96 -0.22
C ALA A 27 -10.37 10.43 -0.20
N ALA A 28 -10.63 9.33 0.52
CA ALA A 28 -11.99 8.83 0.71
C ALA A 28 -12.87 9.86 1.46
N GLY A 29 -12.35 10.48 2.51
CA GLY A 29 -13.04 11.55 3.24
C GLY A 29 -13.35 12.78 2.37
N VAL A 30 -12.43 13.17 1.49
CA VAL A 30 -12.63 14.25 0.51
C VAL A 30 -13.82 13.95 -0.42
N ILE A 31 -13.90 12.72 -0.95
CA ILE A 31 -15.01 12.31 -1.82
C ILE A 31 -16.32 12.24 -1.03
N GLN A 32 -16.32 11.69 0.17
CA GLN A 32 -17.51 11.61 1.03
C GLN A 32 -18.05 12.99 1.43
N ALA A 33 -17.17 13.98 1.57
CA ALA A 33 -17.53 15.37 1.83
C ALA A 33 -18.06 16.12 0.57
N GLY A 34 -18.19 15.43 -0.58
CA GLY A 34 -18.73 16.00 -1.82
C GLY A 34 -17.71 16.74 -2.69
N TYR A 35 -16.43 16.67 -2.35
CA TYR A 35 -15.34 17.23 -3.16
C TYR A 35 -14.87 16.24 -4.22
N ALA A 36 -14.09 16.72 -5.19
CA ALA A 36 -13.52 15.90 -6.26
C ALA A 36 -12.00 15.78 -6.15
N ILE A 37 -11.47 14.65 -6.63
CA ILE A 37 -10.05 14.42 -6.82
C ILE A 37 -9.75 14.45 -8.32
N ALA A 38 -8.80 15.31 -8.73
CA ALA A 38 -8.36 15.41 -10.12
C ALA A 38 -7.03 14.68 -10.33
N TYR A 39 -6.95 13.90 -11.39
CA TYR A 39 -5.70 13.31 -11.85
C TYR A 39 -5.01 14.26 -12.82
N ALA A 40 -3.84 14.78 -12.42
CA ALA A 40 -3.03 15.67 -13.25
C ALA A 40 -1.96 14.85 -14.00
N ALA A 41 -2.26 14.42 -15.23
CA ALA A 41 -1.37 13.58 -16.03
C ALA A 41 -0.03 14.24 -16.37
N ASP A 42 0.01 15.56 -16.43
CA ASP A 42 1.21 16.34 -16.76
C ASP A 42 2.12 16.58 -15.55
N ALA A 43 1.64 16.38 -14.34
CA ALA A 43 2.43 16.49 -13.12
C ALA A 43 3.29 15.23 -12.92
N LYS A 44 4.35 15.10 -13.71
CA LYS A 44 5.23 13.92 -13.73
C LYS A 44 6.40 14.11 -12.77
N VAL A 45 6.68 13.08 -11.98
CA VAL A 45 7.87 12.99 -11.13
C VAL A 45 8.57 11.67 -11.35
N ILE A 46 9.91 11.68 -11.29
CA ILE A 46 10.69 10.43 -11.27
C ILE A 46 10.77 9.98 -9.82
N HIS A 47 10.17 8.83 -9.56
CA HIS A 47 10.12 8.25 -8.21
C HIS A 47 10.41 6.76 -8.30
N SER A 48 11.49 6.33 -7.65
CA SER A 48 11.88 4.92 -7.62
C SER A 48 12.32 4.48 -6.23
N HIS A 49 12.05 3.24 -5.91
CA HIS A 49 12.51 2.59 -4.70
C HIS A 49 13.14 1.24 -5.04
N ASN A 50 14.40 1.07 -4.68
CA ASN A 50 15.12 -0.20 -4.82
C ASN A 50 14.89 -1.09 -3.60
N TYR A 51 13.63 -1.55 -3.40
CA TYR A 51 13.30 -2.44 -2.30
C TYR A 51 13.81 -3.86 -2.56
N SER A 52 14.43 -4.46 -1.55
CA SER A 52 14.69 -5.90 -1.52
C SER A 52 13.36 -6.70 -1.46
N GLY A 53 13.42 -8.01 -1.72
CA GLY A 53 12.23 -8.87 -1.59
C GLY A 53 11.60 -8.80 -0.19
N TRP A 54 12.43 -8.78 0.86
CA TRP A 54 11.95 -8.65 2.24
C TRP A 54 11.28 -7.29 2.52
N GLN A 55 11.86 -6.21 2.03
CA GLN A 55 11.24 -4.88 2.16
C GLN A 55 9.92 -4.80 1.39
N GLN A 56 9.80 -5.48 0.23
CA GLN A 56 8.53 -5.62 -0.47
C GLN A 56 7.49 -6.38 0.37
N PHE A 57 7.91 -7.46 1.03
CA PHE A 57 7.04 -8.21 1.92
C PHE A 57 6.54 -7.35 3.08
N THR A 58 7.47 -6.73 3.86
CA THR A 58 7.11 -5.96 5.05
C THR A 58 6.24 -4.75 4.73
N ARG A 59 6.52 -4.04 3.64
CA ARG A 59 5.69 -2.93 3.15
C ARG A 59 4.28 -3.39 2.78
N ASN A 60 4.16 -4.51 2.08
CA ASN A 60 2.85 -5.04 1.69
C ASN A 60 2.11 -5.70 2.87
N PHE A 61 2.84 -6.17 3.89
CA PHE A 61 2.23 -6.56 5.15
C PHE A 61 1.51 -5.38 5.81
N ASP A 62 2.18 -4.24 5.95
CA ASP A 62 1.57 -3.02 6.51
C ASP A 62 0.39 -2.52 5.67
N LEU A 63 0.48 -2.64 4.32
CA LEU A 63 -0.64 -2.37 3.42
C LEU A 63 -1.84 -3.28 3.72
N GLY A 64 -1.62 -4.57 3.91
CA GLY A 64 -2.66 -5.53 4.27
C GLY A 64 -3.31 -5.23 5.63
N VAL A 65 -2.51 -4.82 6.61
CA VAL A 65 -2.98 -4.37 7.94
C VAL A 65 -3.89 -3.15 7.79
N SER A 66 -3.44 -2.12 7.07
CA SER A 66 -4.23 -0.90 6.84
C SER A 66 -5.59 -1.18 6.20
N HIS A 67 -5.65 -2.11 5.24
CA HIS A 67 -6.92 -2.51 4.61
C HIS A 67 -7.90 -3.20 5.57
N VAL A 68 -7.39 -3.89 6.61
CA VAL A 68 -8.24 -4.49 7.65
C VAL A 68 -8.71 -3.45 8.66
N GLN A 69 -7.86 -2.46 8.96
CA GLN A 69 -8.18 -1.40 9.93
C GLN A 69 -9.21 -0.40 9.38
N TYR A 70 -9.23 -0.18 8.06
CA TYR A 70 -10.12 0.78 7.40
C TYR A 70 -11.01 0.13 6.33
N PRO A 71 -11.88 -0.84 6.71
CA PRO A 71 -12.72 -1.56 5.74
C PRO A 71 -13.66 -0.63 4.98
N ALA A 72 -14.19 0.42 5.61
CA ALA A 72 -15.07 1.39 4.97
C ALA A 72 -14.42 2.11 3.76
N VAL A 73 -13.08 2.17 3.71
CA VAL A 73 -12.33 2.78 2.60
C VAL A 73 -11.94 1.74 1.55
N PHE A 74 -11.59 0.53 1.97
CA PHE A 74 -10.95 -0.46 1.11
C PHE A 74 -11.83 -1.64 0.72
N ASP A 75 -12.98 -1.85 1.36
CA ASP A 75 -13.91 -2.89 0.95
C ASP A 75 -14.55 -2.54 -0.41
N GLY A 76 -14.48 -3.49 -1.34
CA GLY A 76 -14.95 -3.29 -2.71
C GLY A 76 -13.88 -2.82 -3.71
N VAL A 77 -12.65 -2.51 -3.25
CA VAL A 77 -11.51 -2.22 -4.13
C VAL A 77 -10.54 -3.43 -4.13
N PRO A 78 -10.66 -4.39 -5.05
CA PRO A 78 -9.77 -5.55 -5.09
C PRO A 78 -8.42 -5.17 -5.69
N PRO A 79 -7.35 -4.99 -4.89
CA PRO A 79 -6.04 -4.61 -5.41
C PRO A 79 -5.36 -5.77 -6.16
N GLU A 80 -5.79 -7.01 -5.93
CA GLU A 80 -5.15 -8.21 -6.47
C GLU A 80 -5.34 -8.35 -7.99
N GLY A 81 -6.49 -7.94 -8.54
CA GLY A 81 -6.79 -8.06 -9.96
C GLY A 81 -5.91 -7.17 -10.85
N GLU A 82 -5.78 -5.91 -10.50
CA GLU A 82 -4.94 -4.96 -11.26
C GLU A 82 -3.45 -5.25 -11.10
N GLY A 83 -3.03 -5.65 -9.90
CA GLY A 83 -1.66 -6.09 -9.64
C GLY A 83 -1.27 -7.27 -10.52
N MET A 84 -2.12 -8.28 -10.68
CA MET A 84 -1.85 -9.44 -11.53
C MET A 84 -1.81 -9.08 -13.02
N LYS A 85 -2.67 -8.18 -13.50
CA LYS A 85 -2.60 -7.66 -14.86
C LYS A 85 -1.26 -6.98 -15.14
N LEU A 86 -0.78 -6.16 -14.20
CA LEU A 86 0.53 -5.50 -14.32
C LEU A 86 1.67 -6.53 -14.36
N VAL A 87 1.67 -7.53 -13.49
CA VAL A 87 2.69 -8.58 -13.47
C VAL A 87 2.72 -9.32 -14.81
N LYS A 88 1.56 -9.71 -15.37
CA LYS A 88 1.48 -10.37 -16.67
C LYS A 88 2.03 -9.50 -17.82
N LYS A 89 1.63 -8.21 -17.87
CA LYS A 89 2.15 -7.27 -18.88
C LYS A 89 3.67 -7.11 -18.77
N THR A 90 4.17 -6.96 -17.54
CA THR A 90 5.62 -6.83 -17.29
C THR A 90 6.36 -8.11 -17.67
N ALA A 91 5.81 -9.29 -17.37
CA ALA A 91 6.42 -10.57 -17.74
C ALA A 91 6.54 -10.72 -19.26
N VAL A 92 5.48 -10.39 -20.02
CA VAL A 92 5.51 -10.42 -21.49
C VAL A 92 6.54 -9.45 -22.06
N TYR A 93 6.63 -8.25 -21.49
CA TYR A 93 7.64 -7.27 -21.89
C TYR A 93 9.07 -7.78 -21.62
N LEU A 94 9.32 -8.26 -20.39
CA LEU A 94 10.63 -8.77 -19.99
C LEU A 94 11.04 -10.02 -20.78
N ALA A 95 10.11 -10.92 -21.10
CA ALA A 95 10.40 -12.09 -21.91
C ALA A 95 11.02 -11.74 -23.28
N LYS A 96 10.67 -10.56 -23.83
CA LYS A 96 11.18 -10.07 -25.12
C LYS A 96 12.44 -9.21 -25.00
N THR A 97 12.61 -8.49 -23.89
CA THR A 97 13.66 -7.46 -23.76
C THR A 97 14.76 -7.82 -22.77
N ALA A 98 14.42 -8.54 -21.68
CA ALA A 98 15.36 -8.87 -20.60
C ALA A 98 14.91 -10.13 -19.83
N PRO A 99 14.93 -11.32 -20.47
CA PRO A 99 14.39 -12.56 -19.89
C PRO A 99 15.05 -12.98 -18.57
N TRP A 100 16.30 -12.60 -18.34
CA TRP A 100 17.01 -12.85 -17.08
C TRP A 100 16.41 -12.12 -15.86
N LEU A 101 15.53 -11.13 -16.06
CA LEU A 101 14.82 -10.43 -14.98
C LEU A 101 13.51 -11.12 -14.57
N LEU A 102 13.04 -12.12 -15.31
CA LEU A 102 11.82 -12.85 -14.97
C LEU A 102 11.87 -13.51 -13.58
N PRO A 103 12.95 -14.17 -13.15
CA PRO A 103 13.04 -14.72 -11.80
C PRO A 103 12.91 -13.64 -10.73
N LYS A 104 13.50 -12.46 -10.94
CA LYS A 104 13.39 -11.31 -10.04
C LYS A 104 11.95 -10.77 -9.97
N LEU A 105 11.26 -10.70 -11.10
CA LEU A 105 9.85 -10.28 -11.17
C LEU A 105 8.98 -11.24 -10.35
N ILE A 106 9.14 -12.57 -10.56
CA ILE A 106 8.38 -13.60 -9.85
C ILE A 106 8.64 -13.50 -8.34
N TRP A 107 9.91 -13.43 -7.93
CA TRP A 107 10.30 -13.31 -6.53
C TRP A 107 9.69 -12.07 -5.87
N GLN A 108 9.85 -10.89 -6.47
CA GLN A 108 9.33 -9.65 -5.90
C GLN A 108 7.80 -9.61 -5.85
N SER A 109 7.14 -10.13 -6.89
CA SER A 109 5.67 -10.20 -6.94
C SER A 109 5.13 -11.19 -5.91
N GLY A 110 5.80 -12.33 -5.75
CA GLY A 110 5.48 -13.33 -4.71
C GLY A 110 5.62 -12.76 -3.30
N MET A 111 6.71 -12.02 -3.03
CA MET A 111 6.93 -11.39 -1.73
C MET A 111 5.88 -10.30 -1.43
N LYS A 112 5.47 -9.50 -2.42
CA LYS A 112 4.37 -8.54 -2.28
C LYS A 112 3.06 -9.24 -1.92
N TRP A 113 2.71 -10.27 -2.69
CA TRP A 113 1.48 -11.02 -2.48
C TRP A 113 1.44 -11.70 -1.11
N LEU A 114 2.53 -12.37 -0.72
CA LEU A 114 2.65 -13.00 0.59
C LEU A 114 2.52 -11.97 1.72
N GLY A 115 3.26 -10.86 1.63
CA GLY A 115 3.18 -9.79 2.62
C GLY A 115 1.75 -9.30 2.81
N TYR A 116 1.06 -8.97 1.72
CA TYR A 116 -0.33 -8.53 1.76
C TYR A 116 -1.27 -9.58 2.39
N ARG A 117 -1.17 -10.84 1.99
CA ARG A 117 -1.99 -11.93 2.54
C ARG A 117 -1.75 -12.16 4.03
N PHE A 118 -0.50 -12.05 4.49
CA PHE A 118 -0.16 -12.12 5.91
C PHE A 118 -0.70 -10.90 6.66
N GLY A 119 -0.55 -9.70 6.11
CA GLY A 119 -1.09 -8.46 6.67
C GLY A 119 -2.61 -8.49 6.84
N LYS A 120 -3.35 -9.02 5.86
CA LYS A 120 -4.81 -9.25 5.97
C LYS A 120 -5.21 -10.18 7.12
N LYS A 121 -4.28 -10.96 7.65
CA LYS A 121 -4.50 -11.92 8.75
C LYS A 121 -3.76 -11.54 10.03
N TYR A 122 -3.26 -10.30 10.15
CA TYR A 122 -2.38 -9.88 11.25
C TYR A 122 -2.96 -10.14 12.65
N GLN A 123 -4.28 -10.00 12.80
CA GLN A 123 -4.99 -10.26 14.07
C GLN A 123 -4.89 -11.71 14.56
N LYS A 124 -4.58 -12.66 13.66
CA LYS A 124 -4.39 -14.08 13.97
C LYS A 124 -2.93 -14.44 14.26
N LEU A 125 -2.02 -13.49 14.14
CA LEU A 125 -0.59 -13.70 14.33
C LEU A 125 -0.14 -13.26 15.73
N PRO A 126 0.85 -13.94 16.32
CA PRO A 126 1.45 -13.49 17.57
C PRO A 126 2.03 -12.07 17.44
N PRO A 127 1.96 -11.21 18.48
CA PRO A 127 2.44 -9.82 18.40
C PRO A 127 3.90 -9.68 17.99
N GLY A 128 4.76 -10.60 18.43
CA GLY A 128 6.17 -10.64 18.02
C GLY A 128 6.36 -10.87 16.53
N LEU A 129 5.53 -11.73 15.91
CA LEU A 129 5.57 -12.01 14.49
C LEU A 129 5.01 -10.84 13.67
N VAL A 130 3.94 -10.18 14.15
CA VAL A 130 3.40 -8.97 13.55
C VAL A 130 4.48 -7.89 13.46
N ARG A 131 5.18 -7.60 14.56
CA ARG A 131 6.29 -6.62 14.57
C ARG A 131 7.47 -7.02 13.68
N PHE A 132 7.75 -8.31 13.57
CA PHE A 132 8.81 -8.82 12.69
C PHE A 132 8.45 -8.62 11.22
N CYS A 133 7.19 -8.88 10.84
CA CYS A 133 6.68 -8.76 9.48
C CYS A 133 6.41 -7.31 9.05
N SER A 134 6.28 -6.37 9.97
CA SER A 134 5.99 -4.97 9.69
C SER A 134 7.25 -4.17 9.33
N LEU A 135 7.11 -3.23 8.41
CA LEU A 135 8.09 -2.20 8.13
C LEU A 135 8.05 -1.10 9.21
N GLN A 136 6.84 -0.76 9.67
CA GLN A 136 6.58 0.31 10.64
C GLN A 136 6.59 -0.22 12.08
N LYS A 137 7.78 -0.64 12.54
CA LYS A 137 7.93 -1.23 13.89
C LYS A 137 7.57 -0.28 15.03
N GLY A 138 7.66 1.04 14.81
CA GLY A 138 7.30 2.07 15.77
C GLY A 138 5.80 2.14 16.03
N TYR A 139 4.98 1.91 15.01
CA TYR A 139 3.52 1.87 15.10
C TYR A 139 3.05 0.89 16.20
N TRP A 140 3.60 -0.31 16.22
CA TRP A 140 3.25 -1.38 17.17
C TRP A 140 3.77 -1.18 18.60
N LYS A 141 4.57 -0.14 18.86
CA LYS A 141 4.96 0.22 20.22
C LYS A 141 3.90 1.08 20.90
N GLN A 142 3.23 1.93 20.13
CA GLN A 142 2.21 2.87 20.64
C GLN A 142 0.87 2.19 20.94
N GLU A 143 0.56 1.05 20.32
CA GLU A 143 -0.66 0.27 20.63
C GLU A 143 -0.64 -0.43 22.01
N LYS A 144 0.44 -0.33 22.78
CA LYS A 144 0.58 -0.99 24.08
C LYS A 144 0.45 -0.04 25.27
N GLU A 145 0.36 1.25 25.04
CA GLU A 145 0.07 2.29 26.03
C GLU A 145 -1.42 2.65 26.00
#